data_6664fd9f4a4d99a9471bee1e511adca5
#
_entry.id   6664fd9f4a4d99a9471bee1e511adca5
#
_cell.length_a   1.000
_cell.length_b   1.000
_cell.length_c   1.000
_cell.angle_alpha   90.00
_cell.angle_beta   90.00
_cell.angle_gamma   90.00
#
_symmetry.space_group_name_H-M   'P 1'
#
loop_
_entity.id
_entity.type
_entity.pdbx_description
1 polymer ?
#
loop_
_entity_poly.entity_id
_entity_poly.type
_entity_poly.pdbx_seq_one_letter_code
_entity_poly.pdbx_strand_id
1 'polypeptide(L)'
;MNDKTGPVHQIVKDAIDNGRALEAKDILTLRAQSKKATTLFKTIFWVGIVIFNLALWAPLPIHINRNVLYGVAFVVMVIAMVVPIFGLRKHQVNLELLKVSKEIPKKKTASEAGRVYIDQVKKQNRPFVNAEVEALQGSKWPAKAEKD
;
A
#
# COMPACT_ATOMS: atom_id res chain seq x y z
N MET A 1 9.19 -9.54 -17.20
CA MET A 1 9.41 -9.72 -15.75
C MET A 1 8.42 -8.82 -15.03
N ASN A 2 7.36 -9.41 -14.46
CA ASN A 2 6.36 -8.61 -13.71
C ASN A 2 6.97 -8.19 -12.38
N ASP A 3 7.35 -6.93 -12.30
CA ASP A 3 7.83 -6.30 -11.07
C ASP A 3 6.65 -6.16 -10.10
N LYS A 4 6.48 -7.18 -9.23
CA LYS A 4 5.46 -7.23 -8.18
C LYS A 4 5.81 -6.34 -6.98
N THR A 5 6.90 -5.58 -7.09
CA THR A 5 7.38 -4.69 -6.03
C THR A 5 6.62 -3.38 -6.07
N GLY A 6 5.95 -3.04 -4.98
CA GLY A 6 5.21 -1.78 -4.86
C GLY A 6 6.16 -0.56 -4.88
N PRO A 7 5.62 0.64 -5.12
CA PRO A 7 6.42 1.88 -5.23
C PRO A 7 7.29 2.14 -3.99
N VAL A 8 6.87 1.73 -2.80
CA VAL A 8 7.66 1.87 -1.56
C VAL A 8 8.93 1.02 -1.60
N HIS A 9 8.83 -0.22 -2.09
CA HIS A 9 10.00 -1.10 -2.18
C HIS A 9 11.04 -0.54 -3.16
N GLN A 10 10.58 0.02 -4.28
CA GLN A 10 11.47 0.62 -5.27
C GLN A 10 12.17 1.88 -4.73
N ILE A 11 11.45 2.77 -4.04
CA ILE A 11 12.02 3.95 -3.39
C ILE A 11 13.09 3.56 -2.37
N VAL A 12 12.81 2.54 -1.55
CA VAL A 12 13.76 2.05 -0.55
C VAL A 12 14.98 1.41 -1.21
N LYS A 13 14.77 0.61 -2.26
CA LYS A 13 15.87 0.00 -3.01
C LYS A 13 16.75 1.05 -3.65
N ASP A 14 16.19 2.02 -4.33
CA ASP A 14 16.93 3.13 -4.96
C ASP A 14 17.73 3.92 -3.91
N ALA A 15 17.15 4.15 -2.73
CA ALA A 15 17.84 4.81 -1.62
C ALA A 15 19.03 3.99 -1.11
N ILE A 16 18.90 2.66 -1.01
CA ILE A 16 19.97 1.75 -0.61
C ILE A 16 21.07 1.70 -1.67
N ASP A 17 20.71 1.56 -2.94
CA ASP A 17 21.66 1.47 -4.06
C ASP A 17 22.47 2.78 -4.18
N ASN A 18 21.87 3.92 -3.87
CA ASN A 18 22.54 5.21 -3.81
C ASN A 18 23.29 5.47 -2.48
N GLY A 19 23.27 4.53 -1.54
CA GLY A 19 23.92 4.66 -0.23
C GLY A 19 23.37 5.82 0.62
N ARG A 20 22.14 6.29 0.36
CA ARG A 20 21.52 7.40 1.07
C ARG A 20 20.31 6.92 1.88
N ALA A 21 20.43 6.92 3.21
CA ALA A 21 19.34 6.51 4.07
C ALA A 21 18.15 7.51 3.97
N LEU A 22 16.95 6.95 3.90
CA LEU A 22 15.71 7.73 3.98
C LEU A 22 15.65 8.42 5.35
N GLU A 23 15.19 9.66 5.38
CA GLU A 23 14.96 10.35 6.64
C GLU A 23 13.65 9.88 7.30
N ALA A 24 13.55 10.03 8.61
CA ALA A 24 12.32 9.69 9.33
C ALA A 24 11.08 10.41 8.78
N LYS A 25 11.24 11.66 8.33
CA LYS A 25 10.15 12.44 7.71
C LYS A 25 9.67 11.84 6.39
N ASP A 26 10.57 11.27 5.60
CA ASP A 26 10.22 10.64 4.31
C ASP A 26 9.38 9.39 4.53
N ILE A 27 9.78 8.57 5.51
CA ILE A 27 9.01 7.38 5.93
C ILE A 27 7.62 7.77 6.44
N LEU A 28 7.53 8.81 7.27
CA LEU A 28 6.25 9.31 7.78
C LEU A 28 5.37 9.84 6.64
N THR A 29 5.94 10.55 5.67
CA THR A 29 5.22 11.07 4.50
C THR A 29 4.69 9.93 3.63
N LEU A 30 5.50 8.93 3.31
CA LEU A 30 5.09 7.73 2.57
C LEU A 30 3.98 6.98 3.29
N ARG A 31 4.08 6.86 4.62
CA ARG A 31 3.06 6.23 5.45
C ARG A 31 1.75 7.02 5.46
N ALA A 32 1.82 8.35 5.57
CA ALA A 32 0.64 9.22 5.52
C ALA A 32 -0.05 9.14 4.15
N GLN A 33 0.70 9.16 3.06
CA GLN A 33 0.17 9.01 1.70
C GLN A 33 -0.54 7.65 1.52
N SER A 34 0.10 6.54 1.94
CA SER A 34 -0.50 5.21 1.86
C SER A 34 -1.75 5.09 2.72
N LYS A 35 -1.76 5.69 3.92
CA LYS A 35 -2.94 5.74 4.80
C LYS A 35 -4.08 6.54 4.18
N LYS A 36 -3.77 7.72 3.61
CA LYS A 36 -4.76 8.57 2.93
C LYS A 36 -5.39 7.85 1.74
N ALA A 37 -4.59 7.18 0.92
CA ALA A 37 -5.07 6.38 -0.20
C ALA A 37 -5.96 5.22 0.28
N THR A 38 -5.58 4.50 1.33
CA THR A 38 -6.39 3.43 1.92
C THR A 38 -7.74 3.95 2.39
N THR A 39 -7.76 5.11 3.05
CA THR A 39 -9.02 5.75 3.51
C THR A 39 -9.89 6.13 2.31
N LEU A 40 -9.31 6.74 1.28
CA LEU A 40 -10.03 7.11 0.06
C LEU A 40 -10.71 5.89 -0.60
N PHE A 41 -9.98 4.78 -0.78
CA PHE A 41 -10.56 3.56 -1.36
C PHE A 41 -11.67 2.96 -0.50
N LYS A 42 -11.54 2.98 0.83
CA LYS A 42 -12.61 2.57 1.74
C LYS A 42 -13.85 3.46 1.58
N THR A 43 -13.66 4.77 1.48
CA THR A 43 -14.78 5.71 1.28
C THR A 43 -15.49 5.45 -0.04
N ILE A 44 -14.75 5.27 -1.14
CA ILE A 44 -15.33 4.95 -2.47
C ILE A 44 -16.17 3.66 -2.39
N PHE A 45 -15.67 2.64 -1.72
CA PHE A 45 -16.39 1.38 -1.53
C PHE A 45 -17.72 1.59 -0.80
N TRP A 46 -17.72 2.30 0.33
CA TRP A 46 -18.91 2.56 1.11
C TRP A 46 -19.92 3.46 0.38
N VAL A 47 -19.44 4.50 -0.29
CA VAL A 47 -20.29 5.37 -1.12
C VAL A 47 -20.96 4.57 -2.23
N GLY A 48 -20.23 3.66 -2.90
CA GLY A 48 -20.81 2.79 -3.92
C GLY A 48 -21.93 1.90 -3.36
N ILE A 49 -21.74 1.32 -2.17
CA ILE A 49 -22.80 0.54 -1.50
C ILE A 49 -24.05 1.39 -1.19
N VAL A 50 -23.85 2.61 -0.67
CA VAL A 50 -24.96 3.51 -0.35
C VAL A 50 -25.73 3.89 -1.62
N ILE A 51 -25.04 4.29 -2.68
CA ILE A 51 -25.67 4.65 -3.96
C ILE A 51 -26.47 3.47 -4.52
N PHE A 52 -25.90 2.26 -4.49
CA PHE A 52 -26.59 1.05 -4.95
C PHE A 52 -27.88 0.79 -4.16
N ASN A 53 -27.81 0.87 -2.82
CA ASN A 53 -28.99 0.68 -1.98
C ASN A 53 -30.06 1.75 -2.25
N LEU A 54 -29.68 3.02 -2.40
CA LEU A 54 -30.61 4.08 -2.74
C LEU A 54 -31.28 3.84 -4.09
N ALA A 55 -30.54 3.36 -5.11
CA ALA A 55 -31.11 3.03 -6.41
C ALA A 55 -32.13 1.89 -6.35
N LEU A 56 -31.96 0.93 -5.42
CA LEU A 56 -32.90 -0.18 -5.23
C LEU A 56 -34.18 0.21 -4.50
N TRP A 57 -34.07 1.07 -3.49
CA TRP A 57 -35.16 1.32 -2.53
C TRP A 57 -35.81 2.68 -2.67
N ALA A 58 -35.21 3.64 -3.38
CA ALA A 58 -35.80 4.97 -3.54
C ALA A 58 -37.04 4.88 -4.44
N PRO A 59 -38.19 5.42 -4.01
CA PRO A 59 -39.37 5.61 -4.86
C PRO A 59 -39.08 6.75 -5.84
N LEU A 60 -38.38 6.46 -6.94
CA LEU A 60 -38.10 7.48 -7.94
C LEU A 60 -39.34 7.70 -8.80
N PRO A 61 -39.89 8.92 -8.84
CA PRO A 61 -41.07 9.28 -9.63
C PRO A 61 -40.75 9.48 -11.13
N ILE A 62 -39.73 8.79 -11.63
CA ILE A 62 -39.18 9.02 -12.95
C ILE A 62 -39.66 7.91 -13.90
N HIS A 63 -40.13 8.28 -15.07
CA HIS A 63 -40.48 7.38 -16.19
C HIS A 63 -39.23 6.69 -16.80
N ILE A 64 -38.24 6.36 -15.97
CA ILE A 64 -37.07 5.60 -16.40
C ILE A 64 -37.43 4.11 -16.35
N ASN A 65 -37.08 3.41 -17.41
CA ASN A 65 -37.17 1.95 -17.42
C ASN A 65 -36.35 1.37 -16.26
N ARG A 66 -37.04 0.75 -15.30
CA ARG A 66 -36.41 0.20 -14.09
C ARG A 66 -35.28 -0.76 -14.39
N ASN A 67 -35.36 -1.52 -15.49
CA ASN A 67 -34.31 -2.46 -15.91
C ASN A 67 -33.02 -1.72 -16.28
N VAL A 68 -33.11 -0.55 -16.91
CA VAL A 68 -31.94 0.28 -17.25
C VAL A 68 -31.32 0.84 -15.99
N LEU A 69 -32.14 1.34 -15.05
CA LEU A 69 -31.66 1.86 -13.78
C LEU A 69 -30.93 0.79 -12.95
N TYR A 70 -31.50 -0.41 -12.86
CA TYR A 70 -30.85 -1.52 -12.14
C TYR A 70 -29.57 -1.97 -12.86
N GLY A 71 -29.55 -2.01 -14.17
CA GLY A 71 -28.34 -2.32 -14.94
C GLY A 71 -27.20 -1.32 -14.67
N VAL A 72 -27.51 -0.02 -14.70
CA VAL A 72 -26.52 1.03 -14.41
C VAL A 72 -26.06 0.94 -12.94
N ALA A 73 -26.97 0.79 -11.98
CA ALA A 73 -26.65 0.65 -10.57
C ALA A 73 -25.77 -0.56 -10.31
N PHE A 74 -26.03 -1.69 -10.98
CA PHE A 74 -25.20 -2.90 -10.89
C PHE A 74 -23.78 -2.67 -11.43
N VAL A 75 -23.62 -2.02 -12.57
CA VAL A 75 -22.31 -1.68 -13.14
C VAL A 75 -21.52 -0.77 -12.21
N VAL A 76 -22.18 0.27 -11.67
CA VAL A 76 -21.55 1.17 -10.69
C VAL A 76 -21.10 0.42 -9.44
N MET A 77 -21.92 -0.50 -8.93
CA MET A 77 -21.57 -1.34 -7.78
C MET A 77 -20.38 -2.23 -8.07
N VAL A 78 -20.32 -2.88 -9.24
CA VAL A 78 -19.19 -3.74 -9.63
C VAL A 78 -17.90 -2.91 -9.70
N ILE A 79 -17.93 -1.73 -10.31
CA ILE A 79 -16.78 -0.83 -10.36
C ILE A 79 -16.37 -0.39 -8.96
N ALA A 80 -17.32 0.02 -8.12
CA ALA A 80 -17.08 0.44 -6.74
C ALA A 80 -16.53 -0.68 -5.84
N MET A 81 -16.75 -1.95 -6.18
CA MET A 81 -16.15 -3.08 -5.48
C MET A 81 -14.77 -3.44 -6.03
N VAL A 82 -14.62 -3.56 -7.35
CA VAL A 82 -13.39 -4.07 -7.99
C VAL A 82 -12.23 -3.09 -7.83
N VAL A 83 -12.46 -1.81 -8.12
CA VAL A 83 -11.39 -0.79 -8.04
C VAL A 83 -10.79 -0.65 -6.64
N PRO A 84 -11.59 -0.55 -5.55
CA PRO A 84 -11.04 -0.50 -4.20
C PRO A 84 -10.30 -1.77 -3.78
N ILE A 85 -10.75 -2.97 -4.18
CA ILE A 85 -10.07 -4.22 -3.79
C ILE A 85 -8.62 -4.21 -4.27
N PHE A 86 -8.37 -3.88 -5.53
CA PHE A 86 -7.02 -3.80 -6.07
C PHE A 86 -6.20 -2.65 -5.45
N GLY A 87 -6.80 -1.47 -5.30
CA GLY A 87 -6.15 -0.32 -4.68
C GLY A 87 -5.81 -0.55 -3.21
N LEU A 88 -6.75 -1.07 -2.42
CA LEU A 88 -6.55 -1.37 -1.00
C LEU A 88 -5.42 -2.36 -0.78
N ARG A 89 -5.39 -3.46 -1.55
CA ARG A 89 -4.35 -4.49 -1.42
C ARG A 89 -2.96 -3.89 -1.62
N LYS A 90 -2.77 -3.06 -2.65
CA LYS A 90 -1.50 -2.39 -2.93
C LYS A 90 -1.05 -1.47 -1.79
N HIS A 91 -1.98 -0.66 -1.27
CA HIS A 91 -1.66 0.29 -0.20
C HIS A 91 -1.51 -0.37 1.17
N GLN A 92 -2.21 -1.47 1.44
CA GLN A 92 -1.99 -2.28 2.64
C GLN A 92 -0.59 -2.89 2.64
N VAL A 93 -0.13 -3.45 1.52
CA VAL A 93 1.25 -3.95 1.39
C VAL A 93 2.25 -2.83 1.66
N ASN A 94 2.06 -1.63 1.10
CA ASN A 94 2.94 -0.49 1.37
C ASN A 94 2.94 -0.10 2.86
N LEU A 95 1.80 -0.15 3.54
CA LEU A 95 1.73 0.14 4.98
C LEU A 95 2.46 -0.91 5.82
N GLU A 96 2.37 -2.20 5.46
CA GLU A 96 3.13 -3.27 6.13
C GLU A 96 4.64 -3.08 5.93
N LEU A 97 5.07 -2.73 4.72
CA LEU A 97 6.47 -2.43 4.39
C LEU A 97 7.03 -1.25 5.20
N LEU A 98 6.19 -0.27 5.52
CA LEU A 98 6.56 0.91 6.29
C LEU A 98 6.41 0.73 7.82
N LYS A 99 6.00 -0.44 8.31
CA LYS A 99 6.03 -0.73 9.74
C LYS A 99 7.46 -0.85 10.26
N VAL A 100 7.63 -0.51 11.52
CA VAL A 100 8.89 -0.73 12.21
C VAL A 100 9.18 -2.22 12.24
N SER A 101 10.37 -2.57 11.76
CA SER A 101 10.82 -3.97 11.77
C SER A 101 11.23 -4.39 13.18
N LYS A 102 10.92 -5.63 13.53
CA LYS A 102 11.45 -6.29 14.73
C LYS A 102 12.87 -6.82 14.48
N GLU A 103 13.26 -6.94 13.22
CA GLU A 103 14.56 -7.47 12.83
C GLU A 103 15.55 -6.33 12.53
N ILE A 104 16.80 -6.55 12.89
CA ILE A 104 17.92 -5.64 12.56
C ILE A 104 18.68 -6.27 11.39
N PRO A 105 18.87 -5.55 10.28
CA PRO A 105 19.58 -6.11 9.13
C PRO A 105 21.03 -6.47 9.48
N LYS A 106 21.46 -7.66 9.00
CA LYS A 106 22.82 -8.16 9.25
C LYS A 106 23.80 -7.45 8.32
N LYS A 107 24.75 -6.71 8.89
CA LYS A 107 25.75 -5.95 8.13
C LYS A 107 26.65 -6.87 7.27
N LYS A 108 26.86 -8.14 7.67
CA LYS A 108 27.70 -9.11 6.94
C LYS A 108 27.14 -9.52 5.58
N THR A 109 25.81 -9.53 5.43
CA THR A 109 25.12 -9.96 4.19
C THR A 109 24.77 -8.79 3.26
N ALA A 110 24.94 -7.56 3.72
CA ALA A 110 24.62 -6.37 2.94
C ALA A 110 25.75 -6.03 1.96
N SER A 111 25.37 -5.49 0.79
CA SER A 111 26.30 -4.88 -0.17
C SER A 111 27.07 -3.72 0.46
N GLU A 112 28.08 -3.19 -0.22
CA GLU A 112 28.84 -2.04 0.29
C GLU A 112 27.91 -0.82 0.50
N ALA A 113 27.09 -0.49 -0.49
CA ALA A 113 26.06 0.57 -0.37
C ALA A 113 25.09 0.27 0.77
N GLY A 114 24.66 -0.99 0.93
CA GLY A 114 23.80 -1.41 2.04
C GLY A 114 24.46 -1.24 3.41
N ARG A 115 25.76 -1.43 3.55
CA ARG A 115 26.48 -1.18 4.81
C ARG A 115 26.52 0.30 5.15
N VAL A 116 26.78 1.16 4.16
CA VAL A 116 26.74 2.63 4.33
C VAL A 116 25.33 3.06 4.75
N TYR A 117 24.30 2.51 4.11
CA TYR A 117 22.90 2.76 4.46
C TYR A 117 22.59 2.39 5.91
N ILE A 118 22.98 1.19 6.35
CA ILE A 118 22.79 0.71 7.74
C ILE A 118 23.45 1.68 8.74
N ASP A 119 24.67 2.11 8.46
CA ASP A 119 25.37 3.04 9.36
C ASP A 119 24.71 4.41 9.42
N GLN A 120 24.17 4.90 8.31
CA GLN A 120 23.41 6.15 8.28
C GLN A 120 22.11 6.06 9.08
N VAL A 121 21.33 4.96 8.94
CA VAL A 121 20.11 4.74 9.72
C VAL A 121 20.41 4.69 11.22
N LYS A 122 21.52 4.03 11.62
CA LYS A 122 21.97 4.02 13.01
C LYS A 122 22.36 5.41 13.52
N LYS A 123 23.05 6.22 12.71
CA LYS A 123 23.41 7.61 13.04
C LYS A 123 22.17 8.47 13.24
N GLN A 124 21.06 8.21 12.48
CA GLN A 124 19.78 8.89 12.64
C GLN A 124 19.03 8.44 13.91
N ASN A 125 19.53 7.44 14.63
CA ASN A 125 18.92 6.85 15.83
C ASN A 125 17.43 6.49 15.65
N ARG A 126 17.09 5.98 14.46
CA ARG A 126 15.74 5.53 14.13
C ARG A 126 15.68 4.01 13.91
N PRO A 127 14.52 3.40 14.16
CA PRO A 127 14.34 1.99 13.84
C PRO A 127 14.28 1.77 12.32
N PHE A 128 14.67 0.56 11.90
CA PHE A 128 14.47 0.10 10.54
C PHE A 128 12.99 -0.18 10.27
N VAL A 129 12.54 0.03 9.02
CA VAL A 129 11.24 -0.45 8.57
C VAL A 129 11.39 -1.76 7.79
N ASN A 130 10.30 -2.53 7.68
CA ASN A 130 10.33 -3.85 7.03
C ASN A 130 10.90 -3.78 5.60
N ALA A 131 10.52 -2.77 4.82
CA ALA A 131 11.05 -2.57 3.47
C ALA A 131 12.57 -2.46 3.41
N GLU A 132 13.17 -1.77 4.39
CA GLU A 132 14.64 -1.61 4.47
C GLU A 132 15.32 -2.92 4.81
N VAL A 133 14.77 -3.66 5.78
CA VAL A 133 15.32 -4.96 6.17
C VAL A 133 15.27 -5.95 5.01
N GLU A 134 14.15 -6.01 4.31
CA GLU A 134 13.98 -6.89 3.16
C GLU A 134 14.90 -6.54 2.01
N ALA A 135 14.99 -5.25 1.66
CA ALA A 135 15.87 -4.80 0.59
C ALA A 135 17.36 -5.06 0.91
N LEU A 136 17.77 -4.90 2.18
CA LEU A 136 19.13 -5.15 2.63
C LEU A 136 19.51 -6.64 2.74
N GLN A 137 18.53 -7.50 3.01
CA GLN A 137 18.77 -8.95 3.16
C GLN A 137 18.57 -9.71 1.84
N GLY A 138 18.08 -9.06 0.78
CA GLY A 138 17.80 -9.71 -0.50
C GLY A 138 16.68 -10.76 -0.41
N SER A 139 15.81 -10.66 0.59
CA SER A 139 14.73 -11.62 0.77
C SER A 139 13.69 -11.47 -0.37
N LYS A 140 13.20 -12.62 -0.86
CA LYS A 140 12.16 -12.64 -1.88
C LYS A 140 10.85 -12.15 -1.27
N TRP A 141 10.46 -10.95 -1.57
CA TRP A 141 9.13 -10.42 -1.22
C TRP A 141 8.05 -10.97 -2.17
N PRO A 142 6.86 -11.28 -1.69
CA PRO A 142 6.44 -11.17 -0.29
C PRO A 142 6.81 -12.42 0.51
N ALA A 143 7.41 -12.22 1.68
CA ALA A 143 7.36 -13.27 2.68
C ALA A 143 5.89 -13.60 2.91
N LYS A 144 5.54 -14.90 2.88
CA LYS A 144 4.18 -15.37 3.19
C LYS A 144 3.75 -14.67 4.47
N ALA A 145 2.60 -13.96 4.42
CA ALA A 145 1.92 -13.55 5.62
C ALA A 145 1.66 -14.84 6.43
N GLU A 146 2.43 -15.05 7.47
CA GLU A 146 2.18 -16.10 8.44
C GLU A 146 0.81 -15.80 9.02
N LYS A 147 -0.12 -16.70 8.77
CA LYS A 147 -1.45 -16.67 9.36
C LYS A 147 -1.27 -17.04 10.82
N ASP A 148 -1.39 -16.08 11.70
CA ASP A 148 -1.82 -16.28 13.08
C ASP A 148 -3.34 -16.20 13.14
#